data_026c7102fd14ee5bd486db238d79323d
#
_entry.id   026c7102fd14ee5bd486db238d79323d
#
_cell.length_a   1.000
_cell.length_b   1.000
_cell.length_c   1.000
_cell.angle_alpha   90.00
_cell.angle_beta   90.00
_cell.angle_gamma   90.00
#
_symmetry.space_group_name_H-M   'P 1'
#
loop_
_entity.id
_entity.type
_entity.pdbx_description
1 polymer ?
#
loop_
_entity_poly.entity_id
_entity_poly.type
_entity_poly.pdbx_seq_one_letter_code
_entity_poly.pdbx_strand_id
1 'polypeptide(L)'
;MATQIVEQRRTAADILGGNARAAGQGASQATVVEQSRAIAEVQGALVVAANRPRDKSRALNEALESCRTREVAEGAFFKFSRGGGSVSGLTIHIARELARCWGNIMHDVIELERNDEDGYSEMLARAWDLETNTQSRTQFIVPHLRDKKGGPSRLTDARDIYENNANMGARRLRECILNVLPPYLVKAAEEECRNTLERGEAEEPLPVRVSKLLTAFAQIGIDKSRIEAKHGPVDRFTPVDLANLRISYQSIKRSEISADDEFPPIEGAPKKASKLDTLQSAIGGDAKEGRADSDMGEAHSIDEDALAAQVRAETNAMAQEAE
;
A
#
# COMPACT_ATOMS: atom_id res chain seq x y z
N MET A 1 -11.50 44.20 -51.19
CA MET A 1 -11.22 44.45 -49.76
C MET A 1 -11.18 43.11 -49.05
N ALA A 2 -9.98 42.60 -48.78
CA ALA A 2 -9.78 41.33 -48.05
C ALA A 2 -9.52 41.67 -46.60
N THR A 3 -10.43 41.26 -45.73
CA THR A 3 -10.33 41.44 -44.28
C THR A 3 -9.37 40.35 -43.75
N GLN A 4 -8.17 40.75 -43.37
CA GLN A 4 -7.25 39.86 -42.66
C GLN A 4 -7.78 39.59 -41.26
N ILE A 5 -8.17 38.37 -40.98
CA ILE A 5 -8.42 37.87 -39.64
C ILE A 5 -7.03 37.58 -39.03
N VAL A 6 -6.57 38.49 -38.17
CA VAL A 6 -5.38 38.27 -37.34
C VAL A 6 -5.81 37.36 -36.20
N GLU A 7 -5.53 36.06 -36.32
CA GLU A 7 -5.69 35.08 -35.27
C GLU A 7 -4.66 35.32 -34.16
N GLN A 8 -5.07 36.02 -33.10
CA GLN A 8 -4.24 36.22 -31.91
C GLN A 8 -4.05 34.86 -31.23
N ARG A 9 -2.89 34.27 -31.43
CA ARG A 9 -2.45 33.11 -30.63
C ARG A 9 -2.31 33.53 -29.17
N ARG A 10 -3.22 33.08 -28.33
CA ARG A 10 -3.12 33.25 -26.88
C ARG A 10 -1.84 32.56 -26.38
N THR A 11 -1.01 33.27 -25.66
CA THR A 11 0.19 32.72 -25.04
C THR A 11 -0.21 31.86 -23.83
N ALA A 12 0.64 30.89 -23.43
CA ALA A 12 0.42 30.12 -22.24
C ALA A 12 0.21 31.00 -20.98
N ALA A 13 0.85 32.17 -20.95
CA ALA A 13 0.66 33.19 -19.90
C ALA A 13 -0.75 33.78 -19.89
N ASP A 14 -1.38 33.99 -21.07
CA ASP A 14 -2.75 34.52 -21.16
C ASP A 14 -3.80 33.48 -20.71
N ILE A 15 -3.53 32.21 -20.94
CA ILE A 15 -4.40 31.11 -20.52
C ILE A 15 -4.29 30.90 -19.01
N LEU A 16 -3.09 30.98 -18.44
CA LEU A 16 -2.85 30.77 -16.99
C LEU A 16 -3.17 32.04 -16.18
N GLY A 17 -2.95 33.25 -16.72
CA GLY A 17 -3.24 34.50 -16.02
C GLY A 17 -4.72 34.86 -15.92
N GLY A 18 -5.56 34.35 -16.83
CA GLY A 18 -7.01 34.60 -16.82
C GLY A 18 -7.74 34.02 -15.60
N ASN A 19 -7.28 32.91 -15.09
CA ASN A 19 -7.89 32.27 -13.90
C ASN A 19 -7.34 32.80 -12.57
N ALA A 20 -6.15 33.42 -12.56
CA ALA A 20 -5.55 33.94 -11.32
C ALA A 20 -6.29 35.19 -10.78
N ARG A 21 -7.00 35.93 -11.65
CA ARG A 21 -7.75 37.13 -11.22
C ARG A 21 -9.10 36.83 -10.52
N ALA A 22 -9.70 35.67 -10.76
CA ALA A 22 -10.98 35.32 -10.13
C ALA A 22 -10.81 34.68 -8.71
N ALA A 23 -9.66 34.10 -8.40
CA ALA A 23 -9.38 33.47 -7.11
C ALA A 23 -8.88 34.45 -6.02
N GLY A 24 -8.60 35.70 -6.37
CA GLY A 24 -7.86 36.62 -5.49
C GLY A 24 -8.70 37.40 -4.45
N GLN A 25 -10.02 37.29 -4.43
CA GLN A 25 -10.86 37.99 -3.45
C GLN A 25 -11.29 37.04 -2.32
N GLY A 26 -10.38 36.85 -1.35
CA GLY A 26 -10.64 36.07 -0.13
C GLY A 26 -9.55 35.08 0.28
N ALA A 27 -8.57 34.80 -0.58
CA ALA A 27 -7.47 33.89 -0.22
C ALA A 27 -6.46 34.60 0.72
N SER A 28 -6.02 33.89 1.77
CA SER A 28 -4.96 34.40 2.64
C SER A 28 -3.64 34.56 1.86
N GLN A 29 -2.75 35.44 2.35
CA GLN A 29 -1.42 35.61 1.74
C GLN A 29 -0.65 34.28 1.67
N ALA A 30 -0.80 33.41 2.69
CA ALA A 30 -0.21 32.09 2.70
C ALA A 30 -0.75 31.20 1.57
N THR A 31 -2.05 31.25 1.29
CA THR A 31 -2.68 30.51 0.17
C THR A 31 -2.14 30.97 -1.17
N VAL A 32 -1.97 32.28 -1.38
CA VAL A 32 -1.42 32.84 -2.63
C VAL A 32 0.05 32.42 -2.84
N VAL A 33 0.85 32.44 -1.76
CA VAL A 33 2.24 31.99 -1.80
C VAL A 33 2.32 30.49 -2.14
N GLU A 34 1.48 29.66 -1.52
CA GLU A 34 1.46 28.22 -1.78
C GLU A 34 0.99 27.89 -3.19
N GLN A 35 0.01 28.60 -3.73
CA GLN A 35 -0.38 28.48 -5.15
C GLN A 35 0.76 28.83 -6.10
N SER A 36 1.47 29.91 -5.83
CA SER A 36 2.62 30.34 -6.64
C SER A 36 3.75 29.31 -6.58
N ARG A 37 4.01 28.74 -5.39
CA ARG A 37 4.97 27.67 -5.18
C ARG A 37 4.60 26.40 -5.94
N ALA A 38 3.35 25.95 -5.87
CA ALA A 38 2.87 24.78 -6.59
C ALA A 38 3.00 24.94 -8.12
N ILE A 39 2.70 26.14 -8.65
CA ILE A 39 2.89 26.43 -10.07
C ILE A 39 4.39 26.37 -10.45
N ALA A 40 5.25 26.99 -9.65
CA ALA A 40 6.70 26.99 -9.89
C ALA A 40 7.31 25.59 -9.81
N GLU A 41 6.84 24.76 -8.91
CA GLU A 41 7.26 23.37 -8.77
C GLU A 41 6.93 22.56 -10.02
N VAL A 42 5.71 22.67 -10.53
CA VAL A 42 5.28 22.01 -11.78
C VAL A 42 6.10 22.49 -12.97
N GLN A 43 6.30 23.81 -13.08
CA GLN A 43 7.12 24.39 -14.16
C GLN A 43 8.57 23.90 -14.06
N GLY A 44 9.14 23.88 -12.86
CA GLY A 44 10.48 23.37 -12.61
C GLY A 44 10.61 21.88 -12.98
N ALA A 45 9.63 21.07 -12.62
CA ALA A 45 9.61 19.64 -12.96
C ALA A 45 9.57 19.40 -14.47
N LEU A 46 8.77 20.17 -15.22
CA LEU A 46 8.71 20.11 -16.69
C LEU A 46 10.04 20.52 -17.33
N VAL A 47 10.70 21.56 -16.81
CA VAL A 47 12.03 22.00 -17.29
C VAL A 47 13.07 20.91 -17.02
N VAL A 48 13.04 20.27 -15.85
CA VAL A 48 13.96 19.17 -15.52
C VAL A 48 13.72 18.00 -16.45
N ALA A 49 12.47 17.60 -16.68
CA ALA A 49 12.12 16.50 -17.59
C ALA A 49 12.60 16.75 -19.02
N ALA A 50 12.44 18.00 -19.52
CA ALA A 50 12.91 18.39 -20.84
C ALA A 50 14.45 18.37 -20.97
N ASN A 51 15.18 18.74 -19.91
CA ASN A 51 16.66 18.77 -19.91
C ASN A 51 17.28 17.41 -19.55
N ARG A 52 16.53 16.49 -18.96
CA ARG A 52 16.96 15.14 -18.58
C ARG A 52 15.96 14.10 -19.12
N PRO A 53 15.87 13.98 -20.46
CA PRO A 53 14.99 12.99 -21.05
C PRO A 53 15.42 11.58 -20.61
N ARG A 54 14.44 10.71 -20.41
CA ARG A 54 14.70 9.33 -19.99
C ARG A 54 15.36 8.53 -21.10
N ASP A 55 16.34 7.73 -20.71
CA ASP A 55 16.82 6.62 -21.52
C ASP A 55 15.94 5.40 -21.21
N LYS A 56 15.08 5.04 -22.16
CA LYS A 56 14.11 3.95 -22.01
C LYS A 56 14.78 2.59 -21.77
N SER A 57 15.94 2.34 -22.40
CA SER A 57 16.68 1.09 -22.22
C SER A 57 17.29 0.98 -20.84
N ARG A 58 17.89 2.07 -20.37
CA ARG A 58 18.43 2.16 -19.01
C ARG A 58 17.31 2.04 -17.97
N ALA A 59 16.21 2.74 -18.14
CA ALA A 59 15.07 2.71 -17.23
C ALA A 59 14.45 1.30 -17.12
N LEU A 60 14.30 0.60 -18.25
CA LEU A 60 13.84 -0.77 -18.28
C LEU A 60 14.81 -1.70 -17.53
N ASN A 61 16.11 -1.61 -17.80
CA ASN A 61 17.11 -2.43 -17.12
C ASN A 61 17.12 -2.19 -15.63
N GLU A 62 17.05 -0.94 -15.17
CA GLU A 62 16.98 -0.58 -13.75
C GLU A 62 15.73 -1.17 -13.09
N ALA A 63 14.57 -1.12 -13.77
CA ALA A 63 13.33 -1.72 -13.27
C ALA A 63 13.46 -3.25 -13.13
N LEU A 64 14.05 -3.93 -14.12
CA LEU A 64 14.26 -5.38 -14.07
C LEU A 64 15.28 -5.77 -12.99
N GLU A 65 16.35 -5.02 -12.81
CA GLU A 65 17.31 -5.23 -11.71
C GLU A 65 16.63 -5.09 -10.35
N SER A 66 15.79 -4.07 -10.17
CA SER A 66 15.00 -3.92 -8.96
C SER A 66 14.06 -5.11 -8.73
N CYS A 67 13.37 -5.61 -9.77
CA CYS A 67 12.50 -6.78 -9.72
C CYS A 67 13.23 -8.10 -9.39
N ARG A 68 14.54 -8.18 -9.61
CA ARG A 68 15.39 -9.32 -9.21
C ARG A 68 15.69 -9.33 -7.72
N THR A 69 15.45 -8.23 -7.02
CA THR A 69 15.57 -8.16 -5.57
C THR A 69 14.39 -8.88 -4.92
N ARG A 70 14.69 -9.79 -4.00
CA ARG A 70 13.68 -10.63 -3.36
C ARG A 70 12.60 -9.82 -2.64
N GLU A 71 12.99 -8.80 -1.89
CA GLU A 71 12.08 -7.92 -1.14
C GLU A 71 11.09 -7.22 -2.08
N VAL A 72 11.56 -6.76 -3.24
CA VAL A 72 10.71 -6.13 -4.25
C VAL A 72 9.75 -7.16 -4.85
N ALA A 73 10.24 -8.34 -5.22
CA ALA A 73 9.41 -9.39 -5.80
C ALA A 73 8.34 -9.91 -4.82
N GLU A 74 8.68 -10.12 -3.54
CA GLU A 74 7.73 -10.51 -2.48
C GLU A 74 6.70 -9.41 -2.18
N GLY A 75 7.10 -8.14 -2.37
CA GLY A 75 6.24 -6.96 -2.25
C GLY A 75 5.38 -6.65 -3.48
N ALA A 76 5.67 -7.28 -4.63
CA ALA A 76 5.12 -6.88 -5.92
C ALA A 76 3.64 -7.24 -6.12
N PHE A 77 3.15 -8.30 -5.47
CA PHE A 77 1.82 -8.84 -5.72
C PHE A 77 0.90 -8.72 -4.52
N PHE A 78 -0.38 -8.48 -4.80
CA PHE A 78 -1.47 -8.63 -3.83
C PHE A 78 -2.43 -9.74 -4.29
N LYS A 79 -3.18 -10.29 -3.34
CA LYS A 79 -4.25 -11.24 -3.59
C LYS A 79 -5.39 -10.97 -2.61
N PHE A 80 -6.62 -10.90 -3.10
CA PHE A 80 -7.79 -10.78 -2.24
C PHE A 80 -8.95 -11.64 -2.78
N SER A 81 -9.86 -12.05 -1.88
CA SER A 81 -11.05 -12.82 -2.21
C SER A 81 -12.18 -11.92 -2.70
N ARG A 82 -12.86 -12.32 -3.79
CA ARG A 82 -14.04 -11.62 -4.29
C ARG A 82 -15.00 -12.60 -4.95
N GLY A 83 -16.23 -12.68 -4.43
CA GLY A 83 -17.31 -13.44 -5.07
C GLY A 83 -17.01 -14.93 -5.28
N GLY A 84 -16.31 -15.60 -4.35
CA GLY A 84 -15.93 -17.01 -4.45
C GLY A 84 -14.66 -17.29 -5.26
N GLY A 85 -14.02 -16.26 -5.83
CA GLY A 85 -12.72 -16.33 -6.50
C GLY A 85 -11.65 -15.47 -5.84
N SER A 86 -10.41 -15.56 -6.29
CA SER A 86 -9.33 -14.66 -5.89
C SER A 86 -8.92 -13.75 -7.04
N VAL A 87 -8.69 -12.47 -6.72
CA VAL A 87 -8.15 -11.47 -7.63
C VAL A 87 -6.72 -11.18 -7.20
N SER A 88 -5.78 -11.22 -8.13
CA SER A 88 -4.38 -10.86 -7.90
C SER A 88 -3.95 -9.74 -8.85
N GLY A 89 -2.94 -8.98 -8.46
CA GLY A 89 -2.38 -7.91 -9.29
C GLY A 89 -1.13 -7.31 -8.65
N LEU A 90 -0.59 -6.28 -9.31
CA LEU A 90 0.58 -5.56 -8.83
C LEU A 90 0.20 -4.61 -7.68
N THR A 91 1.05 -4.51 -6.65
CA THR A 91 0.84 -3.61 -5.51
C THR A 91 1.18 -2.16 -5.84
N ILE A 92 0.80 -1.24 -4.95
CA ILE A 92 1.26 0.16 -5.02
C ILE A 92 2.79 0.27 -4.85
N HIS A 93 3.40 -0.64 -4.11
CA HIS A 93 4.86 -0.63 -3.88
C HIS A 93 5.63 -0.82 -5.18
N ILE A 94 5.30 -1.88 -5.94
CA ILE A 94 5.94 -2.08 -7.25
C ILE A 94 5.57 -0.98 -8.25
N ALA A 95 4.33 -0.46 -8.24
CA ALA A 95 3.96 0.63 -9.12
C ALA A 95 4.81 1.89 -8.89
N ARG A 96 5.05 2.26 -7.63
CA ARG A 96 5.95 3.38 -7.26
C ARG A 96 7.39 3.09 -7.65
N GLU A 97 7.87 1.86 -7.46
CA GLU A 97 9.21 1.46 -7.85
C GLU A 97 9.42 1.55 -9.36
N LEU A 98 8.44 1.09 -10.15
CA LEU A 98 8.47 1.23 -11.60
C LEU A 98 8.43 2.70 -12.04
N ALA A 99 7.65 3.55 -11.37
CA ALA A 99 7.63 4.99 -11.64
C ALA A 99 8.98 5.65 -11.32
N ARG A 100 9.64 5.23 -10.22
CA ARG A 100 11.00 5.69 -9.86
C ARG A 100 12.02 5.30 -10.93
N CYS A 101 12.05 4.05 -11.35
CA CYS A 101 12.97 3.56 -12.37
C CYS A 101 12.71 4.19 -13.74
N TRP A 102 11.42 4.38 -14.08
CA TRP A 102 11.03 5.01 -15.35
C TRP A 102 11.43 6.48 -15.41
N GLY A 103 11.42 7.18 -14.25
CA GLY A 103 11.79 8.59 -14.13
C GLY A 103 10.76 9.56 -14.71
N ASN A 104 10.86 10.82 -14.31
CA ASN A 104 10.00 11.93 -14.77
C ASN A 104 8.49 11.66 -14.61
N ILE A 105 8.11 10.88 -13.62
CA ILE A 105 6.72 10.60 -13.24
C ILE A 105 6.39 11.34 -11.93
N MET A 106 5.49 12.31 -11.99
CA MET A 106 4.84 12.87 -10.79
C MET A 106 3.64 12.03 -10.39
N HIS A 107 3.50 11.76 -9.10
CA HIS A 107 2.31 11.07 -8.59
C HIS A 107 2.02 11.45 -7.15
N ASP A 108 0.76 11.63 -6.82
CA ASP A 108 0.29 11.99 -5.49
C ASP A 108 -1.14 11.52 -5.21
N VAL A 109 -1.51 11.61 -3.94
CA VAL A 109 -2.90 11.52 -3.47
C VAL A 109 -3.16 12.76 -2.63
N ILE A 110 -4.25 13.44 -2.94
CA ILE A 110 -4.66 14.69 -2.29
C ILE A 110 -6.05 14.48 -1.69
N GLU A 111 -6.24 14.86 -0.43
CA GLU A 111 -7.55 15.03 0.16
C GLU A 111 -8.05 16.44 -0.23
N LEU A 112 -9.14 16.50 -1.00
CA LEU A 112 -9.73 17.74 -1.50
C LEU A 112 -10.67 18.33 -0.46
N GLU A 113 -11.46 17.48 0.18
CA GLU A 113 -12.43 17.85 1.20
C GLU A 113 -12.58 16.72 2.21
N ARG A 114 -12.77 17.07 3.48
CA ARG A 114 -13.16 16.15 4.55
C ARG A 114 -14.46 16.65 5.19
N ASN A 115 -15.46 15.80 5.17
CA ASN A 115 -16.76 16.07 5.77
C ASN A 115 -17.03 15.04 6.88
N ASP A 116 -16.78 15.42 8.13
CA ASP A 116 -16.97 14.54 9.29
C ASP A 116 -18.46 14.41 9.68
N GLU A 117 -19.31 15.37 9.30
CA GLU A 117 -20.76 15.33 9.58
C GLU A 117 -21.44 14.27 8.73
N ASP A 118 -21.24 14.30 7.42
CA ASP A 118 -21.78 13.31 6.48
C ASP A 118 -20.95 12.03 6.46
N GLY A 119 -19.72 12.07 6.96
CA GLY A 119 -18.84 10.91 7.12
C GLY A 119 -18.17 10.44 5.84
N TYR A 120 -17.57 11.36 5.08
CA TYR A 120 -16.78 11.04 3.90
C TYR A 120 -15.58 12.00 3.72
N SER A 121 -14.60 11.58 2.94
CA SER A 121 -13.57 12.44 2.36
C SER A 121 -13.59 12.36 0.85
N GLU A 122 -13.42 13.50 0.19
CA GLU A 122 -13.22 13.59 -1.25
C GLU A 122 -11.73 13.59 -1.56
N MET A 123 -11.29 12.64 -2.39
CA MET A 123 -9.89 12.36 -2.65
C MET A 123 -9.58 12.45 -4.14
N LEU A 124 -8.37 12.86 -4.47
CA LEU A 124 -7.82 12.84 -5.82
C LEU A 124 -6.54 12.03 -5.84
N ALA A 125 -6.48 11.00 -6.67
CA ALA A 125 -5.25 10.30 -7.01
C ALA A 125 -4.83 10.70 -8.44
N ARG A 126 -3.56 10.97 -8.67
CA ARG A 126 -3.04 11.30 -10.00
C ARG A 126 -1.63 10.76 -10.21
N ALA A 127 -1.34 10.49 -11.48
CA ALA A 127 0.00 10.28 -12.00
C ALA A 127 0.16 11.04 -13.32
N TRP A 128 1.35 11.59 -13.57
CA TRP A 128 1.66 12.39 -14.73
C TRP A 128 3.07 12.08 -15.24
N ASP A 129 3.17 11.58 -16.45
CA ASP A 129 4.44 11.49 -17.17
C ASP A 129 4.76 12.85 -17.81
N LEU A 130 5.76 13.53 -17.26
CA LEU A 130 6.14 14.89 -17.62
C LEU A 130 6.78 14.98 -19.01
N GLU A 131 7.36 13.90 -19.54
CA GLU A 131 7.96 13.89 -20.87
C GLU A 131 6.92 13.72 -21.98
N THR A 132 5.98 12.80 -21.77
CA THR A 132 4.93 12.51 -22.77
C THR A 132 3.69 13.35 -22.58
N ASN A 133 3.62 14.12 -21.48
CA ASN A 133 2.44 14.86 -21.02
C ASN A 133 1.19 13.96 -20.87
N THR A 134 1.41 12.68 -20.57
CA THR A 134 0.33 11.73 -20.35
C THR A 134 -0.09 11.77 -18.87
N GLN A 135 -1.38 11.99 -18.61
CA GLN A 135 -1.94 12.05 -17.27
C GLN A 135 -3.00 10.98 -17.06
N SER A 136 -3.00 10.40 -15.87
CA SER A 136 -4.10 9.59 -15.34
C SER A 136 -4.50 10.15 -13.98
N ARG A 137 -5.79 10.46 -13.81
CA ARG A 137 -6.32 10.99 -12.55
C ARG A 137 -7.68 10.40 -12.26
N THR A 138 -7.96 10.18 -10.98
CA THR A 138 -9.25 9.68 -10.51
C THR A 138 -9.64 10.44 -9.24
N GLN A 139 -10.78 11.11 -9.29
CA GLN A 139 -11.44 11.71 -8.14
C GLN A 139 -12.46 10.73 -7.59
N PHE A 140 -12.52 10.55 -6.28
CA PHE A 140 -13.37 9.54 -5.65
C PHE A 140 -13.71 9.91 -4.22
N ILE A 141 -14.85 9.38 -3.74
CA ILE A 141 -15.31 9.55 -2.37
C ILE A 141 -14.88 8.34 -1.55
N VAL A 142 -14.34 8.60 -0.36
CA VAL A 142 -14.01 7.60 0.65
C VAL A 142 -14.98 7.77 1.82
N PRO A 143 -15.94 6.86 2.01
CA PRO A 143 -16.81 6.92 3.18
C PRO A 143 -16.00 6.60 4.45
N HIS A 144 -16.29 7.28 5.55
CA HIS A 144 -15.71 7.01 6.87
C HIS A 144 -16.33 5.75 7.47
N LEU A 145 -16.21 4.65 6.76
CA LEU A 145 -16.77 3.35 7.13
C LEU A 145 -15.68 2.27 7.05
N ARG A 146 -15.74 1.33 7.98
CA ARG A 146 -14.93 0.10 7.94
C ARG A 146 -15.85 -1.10 7.89
N ASP A 147 -15.62 -1.98 6.91
CA ASP A 147 -16.34 -3.24 6.82
C ASP A 147 -15.91 -4.19 7.93
N LYS A 148 -16.88 -4.76 8.64
CA LYS A 148 -16.68 -5.79 9.68
C LYS A 148 -17.62 -6.97 9.40
N LYS A 149 -17.33 -8.15 9.97
CA LYS A 149 -18.17 -9.37 9.85
C LYS A 149 -19.64 -9.17 10.27
N GLY A 150 -19.96 -8.12 11.04
CA GLY A 150 -21.33 -7.77 11.48
C GLY A 150 -21.96 -6.61 10.73
N GLY A 151 -21.37 -6.15 9.63
CA GLY A 151 -21.79 -4.97 8.86
C GLY A 151 -20.84 -3.79 9.00
N PRO A 152 -20.98 -2.75 8.19
CA PRO A 152 -20.10 -1.59 8.20
C PRO A 152 -20.24 -0.81 9.52
N SER A 153 -19.12 -0.39 10.10
CA SER A 153 -19.07 0.50 11.26
C SER A 153 -18.50 1.86 10.89
N ARG A 154 -19.11 2.94 11.43
CA ARG A 154 -18.62 4.31 11.22
C ARG A 154 -17.27 4.51 11.91
N LEU A 155 -16.35 5.14 11.21
CA LEU A 155 -15.09 5.61 11.75
C LEU A 155 -15.31 7.01 12.33
N THR A 156 -14.92 7.22 13.59
CA THR A 156 -15.01 8.51 14.29
C THR A 156 -13.66 9.02 14.74
N ASP A 157 -12.67 8.12 14.87
CA ASP A 157 -11.31 8.48 15.22
C ASP A 157 -10.57 9.04 13.99
N ALA A 158 -9.89 10.17 14.16
CA ALA A 158 -9.19 10.87 13.09
C ALA A 158 -8.08 10.02 12.45
N ARG A 159 -7.38 9.19 13.24
CA ARG A 159 -6.35 8.29 12.76
C ARG A 159 -6.94 7.18 11.91
N ASP A 160 -8.04 6.58 12.35
CA ASP A 160 -8.74 5.54 11.60
C ASP A 160 -9.25 6.06 10.25
N ILE A 161 -9.76 7.28 10.21
CA ILE A 161 -10.19 7.94 8.97
C ILE A 161 -9.00 8.18 8.05
N TYR A 162 -7.89 8.73 8.61
CA TYR A 162 -6.66 8.95 7.85
C TYR A 162 -6.12 7.65 7.23
N GLU A 163 -6.03 6.58 8.01
CA GLU A 163 -5.56 5.27 7.52
C GLU A 163 -6.49 4.70 6.44
N ASN A 164 -7.80 4.86 6.58
CA ASN A 164 -8.77 4.46 5.56
C ASN A 164 -8.57 5.25 4.26
N ASN A 165 -8.44 6.57 4.35
CA ASN A 165 -8.19 7.46 3.21
C ASN A 165 -6.86 7.12 2.52
N ALA A 166 -5.78 6.90 3.28
CA ALA A 166 -4.48 6.50 2.76
C ALA A 166 -4.55 5.17 2.00
N ASN A 167 -5.23 4.17 2.56
CA ASN A 167 -5.39 2.86 1.93
C ASN A 167 -6.22 2.92 0.64
N MET A 168 -7.33 3.64 0.65
CA MET A 168 -8.17 3.81 -0.55
C MET A 168 -7.46 4.66 -1.60
N GLY A 169 -6.75 5.70 -1.18
CA GLY A 169 -5.91 6.52 -2.05
C GLY A 169 -4.81 5.73 -2.73
N ALA A 170 -4.09 4.88 -1.99
CA ALA A 170 -3.04 4.03 -2.53
C ALA A 170 -3.54 3.07 -3.62
N ARG A 171 -4.75 2.53 -3.48
CA ARG A 171 -5.37 1.66 -4.50
C ARG A 171 -5.63 2.42 -5.80
N ARG A 172 -6.13 3.66 -5.74
CA ARG A 172 -6.40 4.50 -6.92
C ARG A 172 -5.11 5.03 -7.54
N LEU A 173 -4.16 5.44 -6.70
CA LEU A 173 -2.85 5.88 -7.16
C LEU A 173 -2.11 4.80 -7.93
N ARG A 174 -2.16 3.54 -7.46
CA ARG A 174 -1.58 2.41 -8.19
C ARG A 174 -2.09 2.32 -9.61
N GLU A 175 -3.40 2.41 -9.79
CA GLU A 175 -4.04 2.39 -11.11
C GLU A 175 -3.56 3.59 -11.97
N CYS A 176 -3.53 4.79 -11.38
CA CYS A 176 -3.04 5.98 -12.09
C CYS A 176 -1.59 5.82 -12.56
N ILE A 177 -0.70 5.30 -11.70
CA ILE A 177 0.71 5.09 -12.06
C ILE A 177 0.81 4.04 -13.18
N LEU A 178 0.16 2.89 -13.05
CA LEU A 178 0.22 1.83 -14.06
C LEU A 178 -0.36 2.27 -15.42
N ASN A 179 -1.34 3.20 -15.42
CA ASN A 179 -1.93 3.74 -16.66
C ASN A 179 -1.00 4.70 -17.42
N VAL A 180 -0.06 5.37 -16.74
CA VAL A 180 0.91 6.27 -17.42
C VAL A 180 2.19 5.56 -17.80
N LEU A 181 2.48 4.39 -17.21
CA LEU A 181 3.63 3.58 -17.57
C LEU A 181 3.37 2.76 -18.84
N PRO A 182 4.40 2.54 -19.68
CA PRO A 182 4.25 1.69 -20.86
C PRO A 182 3.86 0.25 -20.49
N PRO A 183 2.88 -0.37 -21.17
CA PRO A 183 2.45 -1.73 -20.86
C PRO A 183 3.57 -2.77 -20.96
N TYR A 184 4.55 -2.58 -21.84
CA TYR A 184 5.69 -3.50 -21.97
C TYR A 184 6.60 -3.48 -20.74
N LEU A 185 6.81 -2.29 -20.12
CA LEU A 185 7.58 -2.16 -18.88
C LEU A 185 6.87 -2.89 -17.73
N VAL A 186 5.57 -2.63 -17.57
CA VAL A 186 4.76 -3.25 -16.52
C VAL A 186 4.75 -4.76 -16.64
N LYS A 187 4.56 -5.28 -17.87
CA LYS A 187 4.55 -6.72 -18.13
C LYS A 187 5.91 -7.37 -17.89
N ALA A 188 7.00 -6.76 -18.37
CA ALA A 188 8.34 -7.27 -18.15
C ALA A 188 8.71 -7.30 -16.66
N ALA A 189 8.34 -6.28 -15.91
CA ALA A 189 8.53 -6.23 -14.47
C ALA A 189 7.71 -7.28 -13.73
N GLU A 190 6.45 -7.50 -14.12
CA GLU A 190 5.61 -8.56 -13.56
C GLU A 190 6.23 -9.94 -13.77
N GLU A 191 6.66 -10.23 -14.99
CA GLU A 191 7.33 -11.48 -15.34
C GLU A 191 8.63 -11.68 -14.56
N GLU A 192 9.47 -10.64 -14.46
CA GLU A 192 10.74 -10.73 -13.70
C GLU A 192 10.52 -10.92 -12.20
N CYS A 193 9.52 -10.26 -11.60
CA CYS A 193 9.16 -10.50 -10.20
C CYS A 193 8.72 -11.95 -9.98
N ARG A 194 7.89 -12.52 -10.87
CA ARG A 194 7.48 -13.93 -10.80
C ARG A 194 8.68 -14.86 -10.93
N ASN A 195 9.54 -14.63 -11.91
CA ASN A 195 10.77 -15.40 -12.11
C ASN A 195 11.69 -15.36 -10.88
N THR A 196 11.77 -14.20 -10.21
CA THR A 196 12.55 -14.04 -8.98
C THR A 196 11.97 -14.87 -7.84
N LEU A 197 10.64 -14.89 -7.68
CA LEU A 197 9.97 -15.73 -6.69
C LEU A 197 10.13 -17.23 -6.98
N GLU A 198 10.10 -17.62 -8.24
CA GLU A 198 10.28 -19.02 -8.69
C GLU A 198 11.71 -19.49 -8.48
N ARG A 199 12.71 -18.69 -8.88
CA ARG A 199 14.13 -19.01 -8.68
C ARG A 199 14.44 -19.13 -7.19
N GLY A 200 13.93 -18.23 -6.35
CA GLY A 200 14.24 -18.16 -4.93
C GLY A 200 15.73 -17.95 -4.67
N GLU A 201 16.24 -18.42 -3.55
CA GLU A 201 17.66 -18.48 -3.28
C GLU A 201 18.29 -19.60 -4.12
N ALA A 202 19.17 -19.23 -5.04
CA ALA A 202 19.73 -20.10 -6.08
C ALA A 202 20.42 -21.37 -5.54
N GLU A 203 20.86 -21.37 -4.29
CA GLU A 203 21.58 -22.47 -3.64
C GLU A 203 20.69 -23.41 -2.85
N GLU A 204 19.39 -23.10 -2.65
CA GLU A 204 18.52 -23.87 -1.78
C GLU A 204 17.63 -24.82 -2.57
N PRO A 205 17.71 -26.14 -2.33
CA PRO A 205 16.87 -27.13 -3.00
C PRO A 205 15.37 -26.86 -2.79
N LEU A 206 14.55 -27.09 -3.83
CA LEU A 206 13.11 -26.87 -3.80
C LEU A 206 12.41 -27.50 -2.58
N PRO A 207 12.71 -28.75 -2.16
CA PRO A 207 12.07 -29.36 -0.99
C PRO A 207 12.33 -28.59 0.31
N VAL A 208 13.53 -28.01 0.47
CA VAL A 208 13.88 -27.21 1.66
C VAL A 208 13.10 -25.90 1.66
N ARG A 209 13.01 -25.24 0.52
CA ARG A 209 12.22 -24.01 0.33
C ARG A 209 10.73 -24.25 0.62
N VAL A 210 10.19 -25.37 0.16
CA VAL A 210 8.81 -25.80 0.44
C VAL A 210 8.61 -26.02 1.94
N SER A 211 9.51 -26.74 2.61
CA SER A 211 9.44 -27.01 4.06
C SER A 211 9.45 -25.70 4.86
N LYS A 212 10.32 -24.75 4.53
CA LYS A 212 10.38 -23.43 5.18
C LYS A 212 9.06 -22.66 5.03
N LEU A 213 8.48 -22.68 3.83
CA LEU A 213 7.22 -21.99 3.57
C LEU A 213 6.05 -22.63 4.31
N LEU A 214 5.97 -23.96 4.36
CA LEU A 214 4.96 -24.69 5.14
C LEU A 214 5.09 -24.37 6.64
N THR A 215 6.31 -24.26 7.15
CA THR A 215 6.55 -23.85 8.54
C THR A 215 6.05 -22.43 8.79
N ALA A 216 6.29 -21.50 7.85
CA ALA A 216 5.77 -20.15 7.95
C ALA A 216 4.23 -20.10 7.94
N PHE A 217 3.56 -20.89 7.09
CA PHE A 217 2.10 -21.05 7.10
C PHE A 217 1.58 -21.61 8.43
N ALA A 218 2.25 -22.61 8.99
CA ALA A 218 1.88 -23.18 10.28
C ALA A 218 1.94 -22.16 11.42
N GLN A 219 2.90 -21.21 11.37
CA GLN A 219 3.01 -20.11 12.35
C GLN A 219 1.80 -19.16 12.33
N ILE A 220 1.14 -19.03 11.19
CA ILE A 220 -0.09 -18.22 11.03
C ILE A 220 -1.37 -19.05 11.09
N GLY A 221 -1.27 -20.31 11.57
CA GLY A 221 -2.43 -21.19 11.82
C GLY A 221 -2.96 -21.93 10.59
N ILE A 222 -2.19 -22.02 9.51
CA ILE A 222 -2.57 -22.74 8.30
C ILE A 222 -1.80 -24.05 8.23
N ASP A 223 -2.50 -25.18 8.43
CA ASP A 223 -1.91 -26.50 8.37
C ASP A 223 -1.62 -26.94 6.93
N LYS A 224 -0.61 -27.80 6.77
CA LYS A 224 -0.21 -28.42 5.49
C LYS A 224 -1.40 -29.01 4.71
N SER A 225 -2.31 -29.71 5.41
CA SER A 225 -3.47 -30.34 4.81
C SER A 225 -4.40 -29.34 4.08
N ARG A 226 -4.58 -28.13 4.61
CA ARG A 226 -5.37 -27.06 3.98
C ARG A 226 -4.73 -26.57 2.67
N ILE A 227 -3.39 -26.53 2.64
CA ILE A 227 -2.63 -26.14 1.45
C ILE A 227 -2.72 -27.25 0.41
N GLU A 228 -2.54 -28.51 0.81
CA GLU A 228 -2.65 -29.68 -0.08
C GLU A 228 -4.06 -29.87 -0.65
N ALA A 229 -5.10 -29.53 0.10
CA ALA A 229 -6.49 -29.56 -0.38
C ALA A 229 -6.73 -28.62 -1.57
N LYS A 230 -5.99 -27.52 -1.64
CA LYS A 230 -6.11 -26.52 -2.71
C LYS A 230 -5.12 -26.71 -3.88
N HIS A 231 -3.87 -27.07 -3.55
CA HIS A 231 -2.77 -27.09 -4.52
C HIS A 231 -2.29 -28.52 -4.87
N GLY A 232 -2.84 -29.54 -4.21
CA GLY A 232 -2.39 -30.91 -4.35
C GLY A 232 -1.24 -31.28 -3.43
N PRO A 233 -0.74 -32.52 -3.51
CA PRO A 233 0.32 -33.03 -2.64
C PRO A 233 1.60 -32.24 -2.73
N VAL A 234 2.21 -31.94 -1.58
CA VAL A 234 3.43 -31.10 -1.44
C VAL A 234 4.64 -31.66 -2.20
N ASP A 235 4.73 -32.99 -2.33
CA ASP A 235 5.79 -33.66 -3.08
C ASP A 235 5.78 -33.38 -4.59
N ARG A 236 4.67 -32.84 -5.10
CA ARG A 236 4.49 -32.45 -6.51
C ARG A 236 4.63 -30.95 -6.75
N PHE A 237 4.95 -30.18 -5.75
CA PHE A 237 5.06 -28.72 -5.89
C PHE A 237 6.20 -28.34 -6.83
N THR A 238 5.89 -27.44 -7.75
CA THR A 238 6.81 -26.81 -8.66
C THR A 238 7.32 -25.46 -8.12
N PRO A 239 8.39 -24.87 -8.68
CA PRO A 239 8.78 -23.50 -8.36
C PRO A 239 7.65 -22.48 -8.53
N VAL A 240 6.79 -22.68 -9.53
CA VAL A 240 5.60 -21.84 -9.79
C VAL A 240 4.60 -21.93 -8.63
N ASP A 241 4.33 -23.15 -8.14
CA ASP A 241 3.43 -23.35 -7.00
C ASP A 241 3.99 -22.65 -5.76
N LEU A 242 5.30 -22.75 -5.55
CA LEU A 242 5.96 -22.08 -4.43
C LEU A 242 5.89 -20.55 -4.53
N ALA A 243 6.05 -19.98 -5.73
CA ALA A 243 5.89 -18.54 -5.96
C ALA A 243 4.45 -18.08 -5.65
N ASN A 244 3.45 -18.82 -6.14
CA ASN A 244 2.04 -18.53 -5.88
C ASN A 244 1.69 -18.64 -4.37
N LEU A 245 2.23 -19.63 -3.67
CA LEU A 245 2.06 -19.78 -2.22
C LEU A 245 2.73 -18.65 -1.45
N ARG A 246 3.90 -18.17 -1.89
CA ARG A 246 4.54 -16.96 -1.29
C ARG A 246 3.67 -15.72 -1.44
N ILE A 247 3.08 -15.50 -2.61
CA ILE A 247 2.14 -14.39 -2.85
C ILE A 247 0.94 -14.52 -1.89
N SER A 248 0.35 -15.71 -1.76
CA SER A 248 -0.75 -15.96 -0.82
C SER A 248 -0.34 -15.70 0.63
N TYR A 249 0.84 -16.17 1.05
CA TYR A 249 1.38 -15.95 2.39
C TYR A 249 1.55 -14.45 2.71
N GLN A 250 2.16 -13.69 1.80
CA GLN A 250 2.36 -12.26 1.98
C GLN A 250 1.02 -11.49 2.02
N SER A 251 0.06 -11.87 1.18
CA SER A 251 -1.27 -11.24 1.18
C SER A 251 -2.05 -11.52 2.46
N ILE A 252 -1.94 -12.74 3.04
CA ILE A 252 -2.52 -13.06 4.34
C ILE A 252 -1.85 -12.25 5.45
N LYS A 253 -0.52 -12.17 5.45
CA LYS A 253 0.26 -11.42 6.44
C LYS A 253 -0.08 -9.91 6.41
N ARG A 254 -0.41 -9.35 5.25
CA ARG A 254 -0.85 -7.96 5.08
C ARG A 254 -2.36 -7.77 5.32
N SER A 255 -3.09 -8.84 5.69
CA SER A 255 -4.54 -8.81 5.88
C SER A 255 -5.34 -8.41 4.62
N GLU A 256 -4.78 -8.65 3.43
CA GLU A 256 -5.45 -8.44 2.14
C GLU A 256 -6.47 -9.54 1.84
N ILE A 257 -6.21 -10.75 2.34
CA ILE A 257 -7.09 -11.91 2.27
C ILE A 257 -7.08 -12.63 3.62
N SER A 258 -8.22 -13.20 4.04
CA SER A 258 -8.23 -14.00 5.25
C SER A 258 -7.64 -15.40 5.00
N ALA A 259 -7.04 -15.99 6.05
CA ALA A 259 -6.50 -17.35 5.97
C ALA A 259 -7.56 -18.38 5.57
N ASP A 260 -8.80 -18.20 6.05
CA ASP A 260 -9.92 -19.12 5.77
C ASP A 260 -10.51 -18.93 4.38
N ASP A 261 -10.45 -17.71 3.81
CA ASP A 261 -10.88 -17.48 2.41
C ASP A 261 -9.88 -18.06 1.42
N GLU A 262 -8.57 -17.94 1.72
CA GLU A 262 -7.52 -18.47 0.85
C GLU A 262 -7.36 -19.97 0.98
N PHE A 263 -7.36 -20.47 2.21
CA PHE A 263 -7.25 -21.91 2.55
C PHE A 263 -8.38 -22.30 3.49
N PRO A 264 -9.57 -22.69 2.98
CA PRO A 264 -10.71 -23.06 3.80
C PRO A 264 -10.38 -24.17 4.81
N PRO A 265 -10.96 -24.12 6.03
CA PRO A 265 -10.83 -25.21 6.97
C PRO A 265 -11.39 -26.51 6.38
N ILE A 266 -10.69 -27.63 6.63
CA ILE A 266 -11.18 -28.96 6.22
C ILE A 266 -12.25 -29.40 7.23
N GLU A 267 -13.44 -29.74 6.78
CA GLU A 267 -14.52 -30.25 7.61
C GLU A 267 -14.06 -31.53 8.30
N GLY A 268 -14.16 -31.55 9.64
CA GLY A 268 -13.76 -32.71 10.46
C GLY A 268 -12.33 -32.66 10.99
N ALA A 269 -11.50 -31.68 10.66
CA ALA A 269 -10.21 -31.51 11.31
C ALA A 269 -10.38 -30.97 12.74
N PRO A 270 -9.71 -31.55 13.79
CA PRO A 270 -9.78 -31.02 15.14
C PRO A 270 -9.26 -29.59 15.14
N LYS A 271 -10.09 -28.63 15.60
CA LYS A 271 -9.66 -27.25 15.83
C LYS A 271 -8.52 -27.30 16.85
N LYS A 272 -7.29 -27.07 16.43
CA LYS A 272 -6.20 -26.80 17.38
C LYS A 272 -6.60 -25.52 18.11
N ALA A 273 -6.84 -25.68 19.44
CA ALA A 273 -7.13 -24.53 20.29
C ALA A 273 -6.03 -23.49 20.11
N SER A 274 -6.41 -22.24 19.85
CA SER A 274 -5.45 -21.14 19.78
C SER A 274 -4.78 -21.02 21.16
N LYS A 275 -3.54 -20.54 21.21
CA LYS A 275 -2.89 -20.28 22.51
C LYS A 275 -3.73 -19.36 23.42
N LEU A 276 -4.60 -18.53 22.81
CA LEU A 276 -5.55 -17.68 23.53
C LEU A 276 -6.67 -18.49 24.18
N ASP A 277 -7.22 -19.51 23.48
CA ASP A 277 -8.26 -20.38 24.03
C ASP A 277 -7.72 -21.29 25.15
N THR A 278 -6.45 -21.70 25.04
CA THR A 278 -5.76 -22.49 26.08
C THR A 278 -5.49 -21.63 27.32
N LEU A 279 -5.16 -20.34 27.15
CA LEU A 279 -5.00 -19.39 28.27
C LEU A 279 -6.35 -19.06 28.92
N GLN A 280 -7.42 -18.85 28.15
CA GLN A 280 -8.74 -18.60 28.68
C GLN A 280 -9.33 -19.81 29.41
N SER A 281 -9.10 -21.02 28.93
CA SER A 281 -9.52 -22.24 29.64
C SER A 281 -8.68 -22.53 30.90
N ALA A 282 -7.42 -22.10 30.96
CA ALA A 282 -6.59 -22.23 32.15
C ALA A 282 -6.95 -21.20 33.25
N ILE A 283 -7.56 -20.06 32.87
CA ILE A 283 -8.01 -19.00 33.81
C ILE A 283 -9.46 -19.24 34.26
N GLY A 284 -10.24 -20.08 33.53
CA GLY A 284 -11.66 -20.32 33.77
C GLY A 284 -12.02 -21.51 34.71
N GLY A 285 -11.04 -22.15 35.33
CA GLY A 285 -11.25 -23.20 36.31
C GLY A 285 -11.34 -22.63 37.74
N ASP A 286 -12.53 -22.72 38.34
CA ASP A 286 -12.91 -22.35 39.72
C ASP A 286 -13.13 -20.87 40.04
N ALA A 287 -14.39 -20.46 39.92
CA ALA A 287 -15.04 -19.61 40.94
C ALA A 287 -16.56 -19.64 40.78
N LYS A 288 -17.22 -20.47 41.61
CA LYS A 288 -18.62 -20.32 41.95
C LYS A 288 -18.76 -19.22 43.00
N GLU A 289 -19.77 -18.37 42.78
CA GLU A 289 -20.54 -17.58 43.73
C GLU A 289 -19.84 -16.54 44.63
N GLY A 290 -20.16 -15.26 44.41
CA GLY A 290 -19.95 -14.15 45.34
C GLY A 290 -20.42 -12.87 44.74
N ARG A 291 -21.64 -12.41 45.16
CA ARG A 291 -22.24 -11.10 44.88
C ARG A 291 -21.45 -10.00 45.56
N ALA A 292 -21.30 -8.88 44.94
CA ALA A 292 -21.60 -7.52 45.36
C ALA A 292 -20.53 -6.48 44.97
N ASP A 293 -21.05 -5.40 44.38
CA ASP A 293 -20.70 -3.98 44.49
C ASP A 293 -19.31 -3.45 44.13
N SER A 294 -19.38 -2.53 43.15
CA SER A 294 -18.68 -1.24 43.03
C SER A 294 -17.19 -1.16 43.41
N ASP A 295 -16.33 -0.94 42.43
CA ASP A 295 -15.55 0.31 42.41
C ASP A 295 -14.83 0.50 41.06
N MET A 296 -14.79 1.76 40.61
CA MET A 296 -14.08 2.22 39.44
C MET A 296 -12.58 2.24 39.73
N GLY A 297 -11.80 1.41 39.03
CA GLY A 297 -10.34 1.36 39.11
C GLY A 297 -9.67 1.85 37.86
N GLU A 298 -8.92 2.89 38.02
CA GLU A 298 -8.18 3.74 37.11
C GLU A 298 -7.40 3.02 35.98
N ALA A 299 -7.50 3.63 34.80
CA ALA A 299 -6.63 3.34 33.63
C ALA A 299 -5.17 3.74 34.03
N HIS A 300 -4.26 2.77 33.94
CA HIS A 300 -2.82 3.03 34.05
C HIS A 300 -2.38 3.85 32.84
N SER A 301 -2.14 5.14 33.05
CA SER A 301 -1.42 5.99 32.11
C SER A 301 0.04 5.57 32.10
N ILE A 302 0.54 5.26 30.90
CA ILE A 302 1.97 5.07 30.67
C ILE A 302 2.63 6.44 30.91
N ASP A 303 3.57 6.48 31.84
CA ASP A 303 4.33 7.69 32.19
C ASP A 303 5.26 8.04 31.03
N GLU A 304 4.84 9.00 30.18
CA GLU A 304 5.60 9.49 29.04
C GLU A 304 6.94 10.13 29.45
N ASP A 305 7.03 10.67 30.67
CA ASP A 305 8.25 11.27 31.21
C ASP A 305 9.30 10.20 31.54
N ALA A 306 8.89 9.03 32.01
CA ALA A 306 9.79 7.89 32.25
C ALA A 306 10.39 7.33 30.97
N LEU A 307 9.59 7.24 29.89
CA LEU A 307 10.05 6.78 28.58
C LEU A 307 11.02 7.78 27.95
N ALA A 308 10.75 9.08 28.07
CA ALA A 308 11.64 10.13 27.56
C ALA A 308 12.98 10.19 28.30
N ALA A 309 12.99 9.89 29.60
CA ALA A 309 14.23 9.80 30.39
C ALA A 309 15.10 8.61 29.98
N GLN A 310 14.49 7.45 29.66
CA GLN A 310 15.20 6.26 29.23
C GLN A 310 15.85 6.46 27.85
N VAL A 311 15.15 7.07 26.88
CA VAL A 311 15.71 7.39 25.56
C VAL A 311 16.89 8.37 25.64
N ARG A 312 16.84 9.37 26.55
CA ARG A 312 17.96 10.30 26.76
C ARG A 312 19.17 9.62 27.39
N ALA A 313 18.97 8.67 28.29
CA ALA A 313 20.06 7.93 28.92
C ALA A 313 20.79 7.03 27.88
N GLU A 314 20.06 6.34 27.02
CA GLU A 314 20.63 5.51 25.95
C GLU A 314 21.41 6.36 24.92
N THR A 315 20.87 7.51 24.54
CA THR A 315 21.54 8.41 23.58
C THR A 315 22.84 8.97 24.13
N ASN A 316 22.90 9.29 25.42
CA ASN A 316 24.13 9.76 26.08
C ASN A 316 25.16 8.65 26.28
N ALA A 317 24.75 7.41 26.51
CA ALA A 317 25.66 6.27 26.60
C ALA A 317 26.35 5.99 25.25
N MET A 318 25.60 6.04 24.13
CA MET A 318 26.14 5.88 22.78
C MET A 318 27.11 7.02 22.38
N ALA A 319 26.92 8.23 22.90
CA ALA A 319 27.82 9.35 22.61
C ALA A 319 29.15 9.25 23.37
N GLN A 320 29.18 8.57 24.53
CA GLN A 320 30.41 8.35 25.33
C GLN A 320 31.26 7.17 24.87
N GLU A 321 30.70 6.24 24.10
CA GLU A 321 31.45 5.14 23.46
C GLU A 321 32.11 5.54 22.13
N ALA A 322 31.84 6.74 21.62
CA ALA A 322 32.34 7.24 20.33
C ALA A 322 33.49 8.26 20.48
N GLU A 323 33.97 8.57 21.70
CA GLU A 323 35.17 9.34 22.00
C GLU A 323 36.32 8.40 22.46
#